data_fe555c3f41407a58587861f21c5e4dae
#
_entry.id   fe555c3f41407a58587861f21c5e4dae
#
_cell.length_a   1.000
_cell.length_b   1.000
_cell.length_c   1.000
_cell.angle_alpha   90.00
_cell.angle_beta   90.00
_cell.angle_gamma   90.00
#
_symmetry.space_group_name_H-M   'P 1'
#
loop_
_entity.id
_entity.type
_entity.pdbx_description
1 polymer ?
#
loop_
_entity_poly.entity_id
_entity_poly.type
_entity_poly.pdbx_seq_one_letter_code
_entity_poly.pdbx_strand_id
1 'polypeptide(L)'
;MTQLCLNEAVYQCEPGESVLDALTRQGVSVPSSCRSGVCQTCMMQSADANVPSIAQNGLKSTLQAQNYFLACACHPLEDMTISLPDSSDRLLTATVTALRQLNDEIICVGLDCPSLQDYRAGQFINLYRDAEFSRSYSLASVPSDSYLRLHVRRLPDGRMSNWVHDQLKIGDSLQISAPVGSCFYLPGAAQQPLLLIGTGSGLAPLMGILRDALNQQHAGEIHLYHGSRDAAGLYLVDELREMAGHYPNFHYTPCVSDSTATSAHQSGRAVDVALAAHPDLAGWRVYLCGNPDMVKSARKKAYLAKAAMNDIHADAFVRVAAANQ
;
A
#
# COMPACT_ATOMS: atom_id res chain seq x y z
N MET A 1 -30.61 18.86 10.51
CA MET A 1 -29.82 17.92 11.32
C MET A 1 -29.45 16.75 10.44
N THR A 2 -28.20 16.38 10.39
CA THR A 2 -27.69 15.21 9.66
C THR A 2 -27.41 14.08 10.64
N GLN A 3 -27.47 12.84 10.18
CA GLN A 3 -27.17 11.66 11.00
C GLN A 3 -25.79 11.13 10.66
N LEU A 4 -25.02 10.76 11.71
CA LEU A 4 -23.73 10.10 11.60
C LEU A 4 -23.88 8.68 12.14
N CYS A 5 -23.71 7.68 11.28
CA CYS A 5 -23.72 6.26 11.68
C CYS A 5 -22.26 5.82 11.92
N LEU A 6 -21.94 5.46 13.17
CA LEU A 6 -20.62 4.95 13.58
C LEU A 6 -20.82 3.64 14.35
N ASN A 7 -20.30 2.52 13.84
CA ASN A 7 -20.43 1.20 14.47
C ASN A 7 -21.90 0.85 14.81
N GLU A 8 -22.81 1.02 13.84
CA GLU A 8 -24.26 0.79 13.97
C GLU A 8 -25.01 1.76 14.91
N ALA A 9 -24.30 2.62 15.65
CA ALA A 9 -24.91 3.67 16.47
C ALA A 9 -25.10 4.95 15.64
N VAL A 10 -26.25 5.62 15.87
CA VAL A 10 -26.62 6.86 15.17
C VAL A 10 -26.42 8.06 16.09
N TYR A 11 -25.68 9.04 15.60
CA TYR A 11 -25.39 10.30 16.29
C TYR A 11 -25.97 11.46 15.51
N GLN A 12 -26.46 12.47 16.20
CA GLN A 12 -27.03 13.66 15.56
C GLN A 12 -25.96 14.76 15.41
N CYS A 13 -25.83 15.28 14.20
CA CYS A 13 -24.97 16.42 13.91
C CYS A 13 -25.84 17.66 13.69
N GLU A 14 -25.59 18.72 14.46
CA GLU A 14 -26.33 19.97 14.35
C GLU A 14 -25.88 20.79 13.12
N PRO A 15 -26.73 21.67 12.58
CA PRO A 15 -26.34 22.51 11.44
C PRO A 15 -25.09 23.34 11.75
N GLY A 16 -24.04 23.20 10.92
CA GLY A 16 -22.77 23.90 11.09
C GLY A 16 -21.81 23.27 12.11
N GLU A 17 -22.18 22.17 12.75
CA GLU A 17 -21.32 21.42 13.66
C GLU A 17 -20.34 20.54 12.85
N SER A 18 -19.10 20.37 13.33
CA SER A 18 -18.18 19.40 12.72
C SER A 18 -18.49 17.98 13.21
N VAL A 19 -18.13 16.98 12.38
CA VAL A 19 -18.24 15.55 12.78
C VAL A 19 -17.53 15.29 14.10
N LEU A 20 -16.34 15.89 14.32
CA LEU A 20 -15.60 15.75 15.58
C LEU A 20 -16.37 16.29 16.77
N ASP A 21 -16.95 17.48 16.63
CA ASP A 21 -17.67 18.12 17.74
C ASP A 21 -18.98 17.38 18.04
N ALA A 22 -19.73 16.97 17.02
CA ALA A 22 -20.94 16.18 17.14
C ALA A 22 -20.73 14.86 17.90
N LEU A 23 -19.69 14.11 17.52
CA LEU A 23 -19.31 12.86 18.19
C LEU A 23 -18.84 13.09 19.63
N THR A 24 -17.97 14.10 19.83
CA THR A 24 -17.45 14.44 21.17
C THR A 24 -18.58 14.88 22.12
N ARG A 25 -19.52 15.69 21.66
CA ARG A 25 -20.69 16.15 22.44
C ARG A 25 -21.57 14.98 22.91
N GLN A 26 -21.62 13.92 22.10
CA GLN A 26 -22.40 12.71 22.41
C GLN A 26 -21.56 11.60 23.08
N GLY A 27 -20.37 11.94 23.59
CA GLY A 27 -19.55 11.04 24.40
C GLY A 27 -18.67 10.07 23.64
N VAL A 28 -18.54 10.23 22.30
CA VAL A 28 -17.65 9.38 21.48
C VAL A 28 -16.23 9.94 21.51
N SER A 29 -15.26 9.12 21.87
CA SER A 29 -13.85 9.48 21.86
C SER A 29 -13.27 9.34 20.44
N VAL A 30 -12.99 10.48 19.80
CA VAL A 30 -12.28 10.53 18.52
C VAL A 30 -10.89 11.13 18.76
N PRO A 31 -9.79 10.46 18.36
CA PRO A 31 -8.46 11.05 18.48
C PRO A 31 -8.41 12.42 17.81
N SER A 32 -7.96 13.45 18.52
CA SER A 32 -7.88 14.80 17.97
C SER A 32 -6.79 15.62 18.63
N SER A 33 -6.24 16.62 17.92
CA SER A 33 -5.19 17.50 18.44
C SER A 33 -5.41 18.95 18.02
N CYS A 34 -5.05 19.34 16.77
CA CYS A 34 -5.06 20.75 16.34
C CYS A 34 -6.45 21.34 16.12
N ARG A 35 -7.48 20.54 15.83
CA ARG A 35 -8.85 20.95 15.46
C ARG A 35 -8.95 21.99 14.32
N SER A 36 -7.92 22.05 13.46
CA SER A 36 -7.81 23.03 12.36
C SER A 36 -7.53 22.40 10.99
N GLY A 37 -7.72 21.07 10.85
CA GLY A 37 -7.56 20.36 9.58
C GLY A 37 -6.11 20.12 9.16
N VAL A 38 -5.12 20.23 10.06
CA VAL A 38 -3.69 20.15 9.68
C VAL A 38 -3.00 18.88 10.17
N CYS A 39 -3.20 18.48 11.44
CA CYS A 39 -2.41 17.40 12.05
C CYS A 39 -2.82 15.98 11.65
N GLN A 40 -3.97 15.82 11.01
CA GLN A 40 -4.54 14.54 10.56
C GLN A 40 -4.86 13.53 11.68
N THR A 41 -4.76 13.91 12.94
CA THR A 41 -5.03 13.02 14.09
C THR A 41 -6.51 12.59 14.15
N CYS A 42 -7.43 13.45 13.69
CA CYS A 42 -8.87 13.18 13.67
C CYS A 42 -9.35 12.58 12.34
N MET A 43 -8.49 11.87 11.63
CA MET A 43 -8.84 11.24 10.36
C MET A 43 -9.86 10.13 10.59
N MET A 44 -10.92 10.14 9.79
CA MET A 44 -11.97 9.12 9.74
C MET A 44 -12.21 8.71 8.28
N GLN A 45 -12.96 7.65 8.05
CA GLN A 45 -13.35 7.19 6.72
C GLN A 45 -14.87 7.22 6.59
N SER A 46 -15.37 7.63 5.42
CA SER A 46 -16.78 7.50 5.07
C SER A 46 -17.00 6.31 4.13
N ALA A 47 -18.04 5.53 4.39
CA ALA A 47 -18.50 4.51 3.45
C ALA A 47 -19.20 5.17 2.23
N ASP A 48 -19.68 6.39 2.39
CA ASP A 48 -20.39 7.15 1.39
C ASP A 48 -19.44 8.08 0.62
N ALA A 49 -19.73 8.36 -0.65
CA ALA A 49 -18.89 9.22 -1.50
C ALA A 49 -19.13 10.74 -1.31
N ASN A 50 -19.93 11.14 -0.30
CA ASN A 50 -20.40 12.52 -0.09
C ASN A 50 -19.53 13.35 0.88
N VAL A 51 -18.23 13.05 0.95
CA VAL A 51 -17.28 13.77 1.81
C VAL A 51 -17.05 15.19 1.27
N PRO A 52 -17.27 16.26 2.05
CA PRO A 52 -16.95 17.63 1.64
C PRO A 52 -15.45 17.77 1.32
N SER A 53 -15.12 18.37 0.17
CA SER A 53 -13.72 18.50 -0.29
C SER A 53 -12.83 19.26 0.70
N ILE A 54 -13.38 20.23 1.44
CA ILE A 54 -12.66 20.97 2.48
C ILE A 54 -12.16 20.05 3.61
N ALA A 55 -12.91 18.99 3.94
CA ALA A 55 -12.54 18.01 4.95
C ALA A 55 -11.42 17.08 4.49
N GLN A 56 -11.08 17.09 3.20
CA GLN A 56 -10.01 16.31 2.61
C GLN A 56 -8.74 17.12 2.31
N ASN A 57 -8.75 18.42 2.60
CA ASN A 57 -7.60 19.29 2.36
C ASN A 57 -6.36 18.79 3.12
N GLY A 58 -5.22 18.72 2.43
CA GLY A 58 -3.95 18.24 2.98
C GLY A 58 -3.83 16.72 3.10
N LEU A 59 -4.89 15.94 2.81
CA LEU A 59 -4.79 14.50 2.70
C LEU A 59 -4.18 14.11 1.34
N LYS A 60 -3.45 12.98 1.33
CA LYS A 60 -2.97 12.39 0.07
C LYS A 60 -4.15 12.02 -0.83
N SER A 61 -3.96 12.13 -2.13
CA SER A 61 -4.97 11.77 -3.14
C SER A 61 -5.47 10.32 -3.01
N THR A 62 -4.61 9.40 -2.59
CA THR A 62 -5.00 8.01 -2.29
C THR A 62 -5.90 7.87 -1.06
N LEU A 63 -5.76 8.73 -0.05
CA LEU A 63 -6.68 8.77 1.09
C LEU A 63 -8.02 9.42 0.69
N GLN A 64 -7.97 10.50 -0.09
CA GLN A 64 -9.17 11.14 -0.63
C GLN A 64 -10.00 10.17 -1.48
N ALA A 65 -9.33 9.38 -2.35
CA ALA A 65 -9.97 8.37 -3.17
C ALA A 65 -10.61 7.20 -2.39
N GLN A 66 -10.25 7.06 -1.12
CA GLN A 66 -10.84 6.10 -0.18
C GLN A 66 -11.84 6.77 0.77
N ASN A 67 -12.27 8.00 0.48
CA ASN A 67 -13.19 8.80 1.29
C ASN A 67 -12.71 9.06 2.74
N TYR A 68 -11.38 9.07 2.97
CA TYR A 68 -10.85 9.56 4.23
C TYR A 68 -11.06 11.07 4.35
N PHE A 69 -11.35 11.54 5.56
CA PHE A 69 -11.56 12.94 5.86
C PHE A 69 -11.09 13.32 7.26
N LEU A 70 -10.93 14.61 7.50
CA LEU A 70 -10.58 15.16 8.80
C LEU A 70 -11.85 15.56 9.54
N ALA A 71 -12.20 14.82 10.60
CA ALA A 71 -13.46 15.01 11.30
C ALA A 71 -13.67 16.44 11.86
N CYS A 72 -12.58 17.13 12.23
CA CYS A 72 -12.65 18.52 12.71
C CYS A 72 -12.91 19.56 11.61
N ALA A 73 -12.78 19.19 10.34
CA ALA A 73 -13.03 20.05 9.18
C ALA A 73 -14.24 19.58 8.35
N CYS A 74 -14.87 18.47 8.74
CA CYS A 74 -16.02 17.92 8.06
C CYS A 74 -17.31 18.46 8.69
N HIS A 75 -18.04 19.29 7.93
CA HIS A 75 -19.38 19.78 8.26
C HIS A 75 -20.36 19.09 7.30
N PRO A 76 -21.00 17.99 7.71
CA PRO A 76 -21.82 17.18 6.83
C PRO A 76 -23.08 17.91 6.41
N LEU A 77 -23.41 17.80 5.12
CA LEU A 77 -24.65 18.34 4.55
C LEU A 77 -25.74 17.26 4.41
N GLU A 78 -25.32 16.01 4.40
CA GLU A 78 -26.16 14.81 4.27
C GLU A 78 -25.74 13.77 5.32
N ASP A 79 -26.57 12.76 5.53
CA ASP A 79 -26.26 11.65 6.44
C ASP A 79 -24.99 10.93 5.98
N MET A 80 -24.17 10.50 6.93
CA MET A 80 -22.89 9.83 6.65
C MET A 80 -22.74 8.55 7.48
N THR A 81 -22.27 7.50 6.83
CA THR A 81 -21.76 6.28 7.51
C THR A 81 -20.25 6.40 7.64
N ILE A 82 -19.78 6.46 8.87
CA ILE A 82 -18.39 6.79 9.19
C ILE A 82 -17.71 5.72 10.05
N SER A 83 -16.40 5.61 9.95
CA SER A 83 -15.59 4.69 10.74
C SER A 83 -14.26 5.31 11.13
N LEU A 84 -13.64 4.80 12.20
CA LEU A 84 -12.24 5.12 12.53
C LEU A 84 -11.31 4.37 11.57
N PRO A 85 -10.09 4.89 11.29
CA PRO A 85 -9.18 4.33 10.28
C PRO A 85 -8.83 2.85 10.47
N ASP A 86 -8.79 2.38 11.69
CA ASP A 86 -8.35 1.02 12.05
C ASP A 86 -9.53 0.08 12.41
N SER A 87 -10.77 0.45 12.07
CA SER A 87 -11.95 -0.38 12.37
C SER A 87 -12.12 -1.57 11.41
N SER A 88 -11.02 -2.14 10.90
CA SER A 88 -11.02 -3.37 10.08
C SER A 88 -11.24 -4.64 10.93
N ASP A 89 -12.19 -4.62 11.88
CA ASP A 89 -12.51 -5.76 12.75
C ASP A 89 -13.16 -6.93 11.98
N ARG A 90 -13.45 -6.73 10.69
CA ARG A 90 -14.04 -7.80 9.88
C ARG A 90 -12.94 -8.71 9.33
N LEU A 91 -12.76 -9.85 9.99
CA LEU A 91 -11.95 -10.93 9.46
C LEU A 91 -12.68 -11.63 8.31
N LEU A 92 -11.95 -11.87 7.23
CA LEU A 92 -12.40 -12.60 6.06
C LEU A 92 -11.71 -13.96 6.03
N THR A 93 -12.44 -14.97 5.59
CA THR A 93 -11.86 -16.31 5.39
C THR A 93 -11.29 -16.41 3.98
N ALA A 94 -10.03 -16.82 3.87
CA ALA A 94 -9.36 -17.09 2.61
C ALA A 94 -8.80 -18.50 2.57
N THR A 95 -8.78 -19.13 1.39
CA THR A 95 -8.21 -20.45 1.16
C THR A 95 -6.91 -20.33 0.38
N VAL A 96 -5.86 -21.02 0.80
CA VAL A 96 -4.59 -21.10 0.07
C VAL A 96 -4.78 -21.89 -1.22
N THR A 97 -4.59 -21.26 -2.37
CA THR A 97 -4.79 -21.88 -3.70
C THR A 97 -3.48 -22.12 -4.45
N ALA A 98 -2.42 -21.38 -4.10
CA ALA A 98 -1.12 -21.53 -4.74
C ALA A 98 0.02 -21.24 -3.78
N LEU A 99 1.11 -21.99 -3.92
CA LEU A 99 2.40 -21.74 -3.28
C LEU A 99 3.48 -21.91 -4.33
N ARG A 100 4.15 -20.81 -4.72
CA ARG A 100 5.19 -20.81 -5.74
C ARG A 100 6.47 -20.14 -5.21
N GLN A 101 7.56 -20.87 -5.14
CA GLN A 101 8.85 -20.29 -4.82
C GLN A 101 9.27 -19.33 -5.93
N LEU A 102 9.63 -18.09 -5.57
CA LEU A 102 10.06 -17.04 -6.49
C LEU A 102 11.60 -16.93 -6.54
N ASN A 103 12.26 -17.11 -5.40
CA ASN A 103 13.70 -17.33 -5.21
C ASN A 103 13.92 -18.02 -3.87
N ASP A 104 15.16 -18.20 -3.42
CA ASP A 104 15.49 -18.96 -2.19
C ASP A 104 14.83 -18.36 -0.92
N GLU A 105 14.55 -17.07 -0.91
CA GLU A 105 13.99 -16.36 0.26
C GLU A 105 12.51 -15.97 0.11
N ILE A 106 11.94 -15.96 -1.08
CA ILE A 106 10.62 -15.39 -1.32
C ILE A 106 9.68 -16.42 -1.95
N ILE A 107 8.55 -16.64 -1.30
CA ILE A 107 7.43 -17.45 -1.82
C ILE A 107 6.23 -16.56 -2.17
N CYS A 108 5.59 -16.86 -3.29
CA CYS A 108 4.28 -16.31 -3.64
C CYS A 108 3.20 -17.21 -3.04
N VAL A 109 2.34 -16.60 -2.23
CA VAL A 109 1.14 -17.24 -1.66
C VAL A 109 -0.07 -16.74 -2.40
N GLY A 110 -0.82 -17.64 -3.02
CA GLY A 110 -2.13 -17.36 -3.63
C GLY A 110 -3.25 -17.65 -2.65
N LEU A 111 -4.17 -16.70 -2.49
CA LEU A 111 -5.32 -16.82 -1.60
C LEU A 111 -6.62 -16.55 -2.36
N ASP A 112 -7.54 -17.50 -2.33
CA ASP A 112 -8.92 -17.29 -2.76
C ASP A 112 -9.75 -16.75 -1.60
N CYS A 113 -10.38 -15.60 -1.79
CA CYS A 113 -11.22 -14.94 -0.80
C CYS A 113 -12.50 -14.42 -1.46
N PRO A 114 -13.54 -15.24 -1.63
CA PRO A 114 -14.76 -14.86 -2.35
C PRO A 114 -15.53 -13.68 -1.72
N SER A 115 -15.34 -13.47 -0.43
CA SER A 115 -15.97 -12.36 0.31
C SER A 115 -15.25 -11.01 0.11
N LEU A 116 -14.05 -10.99 -0.48
CA LEU A 116 -13.31 -9.79 -0.83
C LEU A 116 -13.61 -9.41 -2.28
N GLN A 117 -14.52 -8.47 -2.47
CA GLN A 117 -14.96 -8.06 -3.80
C GLN A 117 -14.25 -6.81 -4.33
N ASP A 118 -13.69 -5.98 -3.46
CA ASP A 118 -13.04 -4.72 -3.84
C ASP A 118 -11.76 -4.48 -3.05
N TYR A 119 -10.69 -4.11 -3.76
CA TYR A 119 -9.43 -3.66 -3.20
C TYR A 119 -8.64 -2.90 -4.25
N ARG A 120 -7.62 -2.18 -3.82
CA ARG A 120 -6.69 -1.52 -4.74
C ARG A 120 -5.34 -2.23 -4.71
N ALA A 121 -4.82 -2.54 -5.89
CA ALA A 121 -3.52 -3.20 -6.04
C ALA A 121 -2.40 -2.37 -5.39
N GLY A 122 -1.61 -3.00 -4.51
CA GLY A 122 -0.61 -2.33 -3.68
C GLY A 122 -1.06 -2.05 -2.24
N GLN A 123 -2.35 -2.17 -1.91
CA GLN A 123 -2.79 -2.22 -0.50
C GLN A 123 -2.23 -3.48 0.18
N PHE A 124 -2.34 -3.56 1.51
CA PHE A 124 -1.94 -4.72 2.28
C PHE A 124 -3.09 -5.29 3.09
N ILE A 125 -2.97 -6.56 3.43
CA ILE A 125 -3.83 -7.29 4.36
C ILE A 125 -3.01 -7.75 5.56
N ASN A 126 -3.66 -7.95 6.70
CA ASN A 126 -3.08 -8.73 7.80
C ASN A 126 -3.44 -10.20 7.59
N LEU A 127 -2.44 -11.06 7.50
CA LEU A 127 -2.57 -12.51 7.46
C LEU A 127 -2.49 -13.04 8.89
N TYR A 128 -3.50 -13.77 9.34
CA TYR A 128 -3.58 -14.32 10.69
C TYR A 128 -3.18 -15.80 10.68
N ARG A 129 -2.21 -16.16 11.50
CA ARG A 129 -1.86 -17.53 11.80
C ARG A 129 -2.81 -18.11 12.88
N ASP A 130 -3.13 -17.27 13.86
CA ASP A 130 -4.05 -17.53 14.97
C ASP A 130 -4.69 -16.19 15.42
N ALA A 131 -5.57 -16.23 16.41
CA ALA A 131 -6.33 -15.05 16.85
C ALA A 131 -5.43 -13.91 17.39
N GLU A 132 -4.22 -14.21 17.87
CA GLU A 132 -3.33 -13.25 18.51
C GLU A 132 -2.11 -12.89 17.64
N PHE A 133 -1.88 -13.62 16.56
CA PHE A 133 -0.67 -13.46 15.77
C PHE A 133 -0.93 -13.27 14.27
N SER A 134 -0.72 -12.05 13.83
CA SER A 134 -0.82 -11.65 12.43
C SER A 134 0.39 -10.86 11.94
N ARG A 135 0.55 -10.78 10.62
CA ARG A 135 1.51 -9.89 9.95
C ARG A 135 0.92 -9.33 8.66
N SER A 136 1.32 -8.11 8.35
CA SER A 136 0.88 -7.41 7.14
C SER A 136 1.67 -7.87 5.93
N TYR A 137 0.97 -8.09 4.81
CA TYR A 137 1.54 -8.41 3.50
C TYR A 137 0.82 -7.63 2.41
N SER A 138 1.61 -6.97 1.56
CA SER A 138 1.08 -6.17 0.47
C SER A 138 0.61 -7.05 -0.69
N LEU A 139 -0.47 -6.63 -1.35
CA LEU A 139 -1.10 -7.31 -2.46
C LEU A 139 -0.32 -7.05 -3.75
N ALA A 140 0.22 -8.11 -4.35
CA ALA A 140 0.87 -8.12 -5.66
C ALA A 140 -0.12 -8.39 -6.80
N SER A 141 -1.36 -8.80 -6.47
CA SER A 141 -2.45 -9.02 -7.39
C SER A 141 -3.20 -7.75 -7.75
N VAL A 142 -3.95 -7.79 -8.83
CA VAL A 142 -4.95 -6.79 -9.22
C VAL A 142 -6.36 -7.36 -9.03
N PRO A 143 -7.43 -6.53 -8.89
CA PRO A 143 -8.80 -7.02 -8.67
C PRO A 143 -9.32 -7.98 -9.74
N SER A 144 -8.78 -7.93 -10.96
CA SER A 144 -9.13 -8.84 -12.06
C SER A 144 -8.45 -10.23 -11.97
N ASP A 145 -7.51 -10.43 -11.04
CA ASP A 145 -6.90 -11.74 -10.82
C ASP A 145 -7.88 -12.70 -10.16
N SER A 146 -7.75 -13.99 -10.45
CA SER A 146 -8.59 -15.04 -9.88
C SER A 146 -8.33 -15.32 -8.38
N TYR A 147 -7.22 -14.82 -7.84
CA TYR A 147 -6.84 -14.95 -6.43
C TYR A 147 -5.86 -13.84 -6.01
N LEU A 148 -5.83 -13.53 -4.72
CA LEU A 148 -4.87 -12.60 -4.14
C LEU A 148 -3.47 -13.19 -4.17
N ARG A 149 -2.45 -12.35 -4.38
CA ARG A 149 -1.03 -12.75 -4.37
C ARG A 149 -0.26 -11.98 -3.33
N LEU A 150 0.44 -12.70 -2.45
CA LEU A 150 1.35 -12.14 -1.46
C LEU A 150 2.76 -12.65 -1.75
N HIS A 151 3.77 -11.77 -1.66
CA HIS A 151 5.17 -12.19 -1.73
C HIS A 151 5.75 -12.19 -0.31
N VAL A 152 5.96 -13.37 0.24
CA VAL A 152 6.41 -13.54 1.63
C VAL A 152 7.90 -13.86 1.66
N ARG A 153 8.69 -12.91 2.18
CA ARG A 153 10.13 -13.13 2.37
C ARG A 153 10.37 -13.88 3.67
N ARG A 154 11.16 -14.95 3.62
CA ARG A 154 11.66 -15.68 4.79
C ARG A 154 12.61 -14.78 5.57
N LEU A 155 12.39 -14.65 6.86
CA LEU A 155 13.28 -13.94 7.78
C LEU A 155 13.93 -14.98 8.71
N PRO A 156 15.24 -14.87 9.07
CA PRO A 156 15.91 -15.86 9.91
C PRO A 156 15.15 -16.24 11.18
N ASP A 157 14.61 -15.24 11.91
CA ASP A 157 13.86 -15.43 13.17
C ASP A 157 12.36 -15.10 13.01
N GLY A 158 11.86 -15.10 11.77
CA GLY A 158 10.50 -14.68 11.46
C GLY A 158 9.47 -15.76 11.74
N ARG A 159 8.77 -15.71 12.86
CA ARG A 159 7.71 -16.67 13.23
C ARG A 159 6.65 -16.87 12.14
N MET A 160 6.14 -15.78 11.54
CA MET A 160 5.13 -15.85 10.48
C MET A 160 5.74 -16.33 9.16
N SER A 161 6.87 -15.73 8.74
CA SER A 161 7.47 -16.06 7.44
C SER A 161 7.98 -17.50 7.40
N ASN A 162 8.58 -18.02 8.47
CA ASN A 162 9.00 -19.41 8.54
C ASN A 162 7.79 -20.36 8.54
N TRP A 163 6.71 -20.02 9.28
CA TRP A 163 5.47 -20.80 9.22
C TRP A 163 4.89 -20.85 7.79
N VAL A 164 4.85 -19.73 7.07
CA VAL A 164 4.39 -19.70 5.68
C VAL A 164 5.25 -20.57 4.77
N HIS A 165 6.57 -20.54 4.92
CA HIS A 165 7.48 -21.32 4.08
C HIS A 165 7.52 -22.82 4.40
N ASP A 166 7.33 -23.19 5.69
CA ASP A 166 7.60 -24.55 6.14
C ASP A 166 6.32 -25.37 6.40
N GLN A 167 5.20 -24.71 6.71
CA GLN A 167 4.03 -25.39 7.23
C GLN A 167 2.75 -25.12 6.44
N LEU A 168 2.63 -23.95 5.79
CA LEU A 168 1.44 -23.58 5.02
C LEU A 168 1.27 -24.51 3.81
N LYS A 169 0.03 -24.94 3.55
CA LYS A 169 -0.31 -25.89 2.46
C LYS A 169 -1.45 -25.35 1.61
N ILE A 170 -1.47 -25.76 0.35
CA ILE A 170 -2.62 -25.56 -0.52
C ILE A 170 -3.83 -26.25 0.09
N GLY A 171 -4.96 -25.56 0.16
CA GLY A 171 -6.20 -25.99 0.81
C GLY A 171 -6.35 -25.51 2.26
N ASP A 172 -5.31 -24.97 2.89
CA ASP A 172 -5.44 -24.39 4.24
C ASP A 172 -6.37 -23.19 4.23
N SER A 173 -7.20 -23.09 5.28
CA SER A 173 -8.11 -21.97 5.52
C SER A 173 -7.46 -20.98 6.50
N LEU A 174 -7.43 -19.70 6.14
CA LEU A 174 -6.80 -18.64 6.89
C LEU A 174 -7.76 -17.49 7.15
N GLN A 175 -7.51 -16.73 8.21
CA GLN A 175 -8.17 -15.44 8.41
C GLN A 175 -7.27 -14.32 7.86
N ILE A 176 -7.88 -13.35 7.19
CA ILE A 176 -7.23 -12.12 6.72
C ILE A 176 -8.06 -10.91 7.11
N SER A 177 -7.43 -9.75 7.27
CA SER A 177 -8.16 -8.49 7.40
C SER A 177 -8.71 -8.01 6.05
N ALA A 178 -9.62 -7.06 6.08
CA ALA A 178 -9.90 -6.25 4.90
C ALA A 178 -8.61 -5.53 4.44
N PRO A 179 -8.44 -5.25 3.12
CA PRO A 179 -7.31 -4.51 2.59
C PRO A 179 -7.29 -3.06 3.08
N VAL A 180 -6.12 -2.62 3.50
CA VAL A 180 -5.88 -1.24 3.95
C VAL A 180 -4.59 -0.68 3.32
N GLY A 181 -4.35 0.61 3.47
CA GLY A 181 -3.16 1.27 2.97
C GLY A 181 -3.45 2.30 1.88
N SER A 182 -2.49 3.20 1.67
CA SER A 182 -2.61 4.34 0.76
C SER A 182 -1.55 4.34 -0.35
N CYS A 183 -0.86 3.22 -0.57
CA CYS A 183 0.15 3.06 -1.61
C CYS A 183 -0.43 2.20 -2.74
N PHE A 184 -1.13 2.84 -3.68
CA PHE A 184 -1.76 2.18 -4.83
C PHE A 184 -1.83 3.13 -6.03
N TYR A 185 -2.07 2.59 -7.24
CA TYR A 185 -2.23 3.40 -8.43
C TYR A 185 -3.53 4.22 -8.37
N LEU A 186 -3.44 5.50 -8.79
CA LEU A 186 -4.59 6.39 -8.96
C LEU A 186 -4.80 6.67 -10.44
N PRO A 187 -5.94 6.31 -10.99
CA PRO A 187 -6.31 6.67 -12.36
C PRO A 187 -6.58 8.19 -12.49
N GLY A 188 -6.74 8.66 -13.72
CA GLY A 188 -7.10 10.05 -14.02
C GLY A 188 -5.94 10.95 -14.45
N ALA A 189 -4.69 10.56 -14.16
CA ALA A 189 -3.48 11.23 -14.64
C ALA A 189 -2.67 10.29 -15.55
N ALA A 190 -3.29 9.80 -16.63
CA ALA A 190 -2.75 8.73 -17.47
C ALA A 190 -1.42 9.07 -18.15
N GLN A 191 -1.04 10.34 -18.27
CA GLN A 191 0.22 10.80 -18.84
C GLN A 191 1.30 11.13 -17.78
N GLN A 192 0.97 11.10 -16.50
CA GLN A 192 1.90 11.42 -15.42
C GLN A 192 2.98 10.33 -15.31
N PRO A 193 4.27 10.63 -15.43
CA PRO A 193 5.30 9.61 -15.34
C PRO A 193 5.34 9.00 -13.93
N LEU A 194 5.59 7.67 -13.87
CA LEU A 194 5.63 6.89 -12.64
C LEU A 194 7.04 6.39 -12.37
N LEU A 195 7.54 6.62 -11.15
CA LEU A 195 8.80 6.06 -10.67
C LEU A 195 8.52 5.09 -9.51
N LEU A 196 8.82 3.81 -9.73
CA LEU A 196 8.62 2.73 -8.78
C LEU A 196 9.99 2.25 -8.27
N ILE A 197 10.25 2.31 -6.97
CA ILE A 197 11.51 1.85 -6.38
C ILE A 197 11.22 0.86 -5.25
N GLY A 198 11.67 -0.38 -5.40
CA GLY A 198 11.45 -1.44 -4.42
C GLY A 198 12.68 -2.25 -4.12
N THR A 199 12.75 -2.81 -2.89
CA THR A 199 13.81 -3.71 -2.48
C THR A 199 13.24 -4.97 -1.81
N GLY A 200 13.78 -6.13 -2.18
CA GLY A 200 13.31 -7.43 -1.68
C GLY A 200 11.81 -7.61 -1.94
N SER A 201 11.04 -8.08 -0.95
CA SER A 201 9.59 -8.24 -1.08
C SER A 201 8.81 -6.92 -1.28
N GLY A 202 9.45 -5.75 -1.21
CA GLY A 202 8.86 -4.47 -1.62
C GLY A 202 8.48 -4.43 -3.11
N LEU A 203 8.93 -5.39 -3.91
CA LEU A 203 8.41 -5.58 -5.28
C LEU A 203 6.93 -5.99 -5.28
N ALA A 204 6.40 -6.64 -4.24
CA ALA A 204 5.01 -7.12 -4.21
C ALA A 204 3.98 -6.01 -4.49
N PRO A 205 3.89 -4.92 -3.68
CA PRO A 205 2.96 -3.85 -3.97
C PRO A 205 3.25 -3.15 -5.30
N LEU A 206 4.52 -3.04 -5.69
CA LEU A 206 4.89 -2.42 -6.97
C LEU A 206 4.44 -3.24 -8.17
N MET A 207 4.42 -4.58 -8.09
CA MET A 207 3.84 -5.45 -9.12
C MET A 207 2.34 -5.20 -9.25
N GLY A 208 1.62 -5.08 -8.14
CA GLY A 208 0.21 -4.74 -8.14
C GLY A 208 -0.04 -3.37 -8.80
N ILE A 209 0.68 -2.34 -8.36
CA ILE A 209 0.59 -0.97 -8.89
C ILE A 209 0.91 -0.91 -10.38
N LEU A 210 2.00 -1.56 -10.81
CA LEU A 210 2.40 -1.64 -12.23
C LEU A 210 1.30 -2.28 -13.09
N ARG A 211 0.83 -3.45 -12.67
CA ARG A 211 -0.21 -4.20 -13.41
C ARG A 211 -1.53 -3.43 -13.45
N ASP A 212 -1.90 -2.77 -12.36
CA ASP A 212 -3.11 -1.94 -12.33
C ASP A 212 -2.99 -0.73 -13.26
N ALA A 213 -1.85 -0.04 -13.25
CA ALA A 213 -1.58 1.07 -14.19
C ALA A 213 -1.68 0.61 -15.66
N LEU A 214 -1.06 -0.51 -16.00
CA LEU A 214 -1.09 -1.08 -17.36
C LEU A 214 -2.51 -1.52 -17.77
N ASN A 215 -3.25 -2.18 -16.86
CA ASN A 215 -4.64 -2.57 -17.09
C ASN A 215 -5.57 -1.36 -17.33
N GLN A 216 -5.27 -0.23 -16.69
CA GLN A 216 -5.99 1.03 -16.85
C GLN A 216 -5.43 1.90 -17.99
N GLN A 217 -4.60 1.31 -18.88
CA GLN A 217 -4.05 1.97 -20.07
C GLN A 217 -3.26 3.25 -19.74
N HIS A 218 -2.49 3.22 -18.66
CA HIS A 218 -1.56 4.31 -18.32
C HIS A 218 -0.59 4.54 -19.50
N ALA A 219 -0.53 5.75 -20.00
CA ALA A 219 0.23 6.08 -21.21
C ALA A 219 1.55 6.83 -20.94
N GLY A 220 1.71 7.39 -19.72
CA GLY A 220 2.97 7.98 -19.28
C GLY A 220 4.06 6.92 -19.06
N GLU A 221 5.31 7.35 -19.04
CA GLU A 221 6.43 6.45 -18.75
C GLU A 221 6.33 5.84 -17.35
N ILE A 222 6.64 4.56 -17.22
CA ILE A 222 6.69 3.81 -15.96
C ILE A 222 8.10 3.25 -15.82
N HIS A 223 8.84 3.68 -14.80
CA HIS A 223 10.18 3.18 -14.50
C HIS A 223 10.18 2.41 -13.19
N LEU A 224 10.51 1.11 -13.23
CA LEU A 224 10.64 0.24 -12.07
C LEU A 224 12.11 -0.09 -11.80
N TYR A 225 12.62 0.34 -10.65
CA TYR A 225 13.94 -0.01 -10.13
C TYR A 225 13.78 -1.04 -9.01
N HIS A 226 14.21 -2.27 -9.30
CA HIS A 226 14.13 -3.39 -8.36
C HIS A 226 15.52 -3.67 -7.77
N GLY A 227 15.70 -3.38 -6.48
CA GLY A 227 16.99 -3.49 -5.80
C GLY A 227 17.14 -4.75 -4.95
N SER A 228 18.32 -5.37 -5.04
CA SER A 228 18.79 -6.38 -4.10
C SER A 228 20.24 -6.10 -3.68
N ARG A 229 20.71 -6.80 -2.64
CA ARG A 229 22.12 -6.80 -2.28
C ARG A 229 22.92 -7.53 -3.35
N ASP A 230 22.51 -8.74 -3.67
CA ASP A 230 23.10 -9.66 -4.64
C ASP A 230 22.10 -10.03 -5.73
N ALA A 231 22.57 -10.68 -6.77
CA ALA A 231 21.74 -11.09 -7.91
C ALA A 231 20.71 -12.18 -7.53
N ALA A 232 21.02 -13.05 -6.58
CA ALA A 232 20.13 -14.12 -6.13
C ALA A 232 18.90 -13.59 -5.38
N GLY A 233 19.01 -12.40 -4.76
CA GLY A 233 17.90 -11.73 -4.10
C GLY A 233 16.89 -11.07 -5.03
N LEU A 234 17.19 -10.93 -6.33
CA LEU A 234 16.22 -10.49 -7.34
C LEU A 234 15.26 -11.65 -7.70
N TYR A 235 14.03 -11.32 -8.02
CA TYR A 235 13.02 -12.31 -8.43
C TYR A 235 12.04 -11.70 -9.45
N LEU A 236 11.31 -12.53 -10.20
CA LEU A 236 10.44 -12.13 -11.31
C LEU A 236 11.16 -11.32 -12.39
N VAL A 237 12.49 -11.47 -12.51
CA VAL A 237 13.30 -10.67 -13.45
C VAL A 237 12.89 -10.90 -14.89
N ASP A 238 12.68 -12.16 -15.27
CA ASP A 238 12.31 -12.52 -16.65
C ASP A 238 10.88 -12.08 -16.98
N GLU A 239 9.93 -12.25 -16.02
CA GLU A 239 8.56 -11.75 -16.15
C GLU A 239 8.53 -10.22 -16.35
N LEU A 240 9.32 -9.47 -15.57
CA LEU A 240 9.41 -8.01 -15.70
C LEU A 240 10.09 -7.56 -16.99
N ARG A 241 11.07 -8.31 -17.49
CA ARG A 241 11.69 -8.05 -18.80
C ARG A 241 10.73 -8.33 -19.96
N GLU A 242 9.97 -9.42 -19.87
CA GLU A 242 8.92 -9.74 -20.85
C GLU A 242 7.85 -8.65 -20.88
N MET A 243 7.39 -8.19 -19.71
CA MET A 243 6.46 -7.07 -19.62
C MET A 243 7.04 -5.79 -20.24
N ALA A 244 8.33 -5.48 -20.00
CA ALA A 244 8.99 -4.32 -20.58
C ALA A 244 9.13 -4.44 -22.12
N GLY A 245 9.24 -5.65 -22.63
CA GLY A 245 9.20 -5.91 -24.08
C GLY A 245 7.81 -5.76 -24.70
N HIS A 246 6.77 -5.95 -23.91
CA HIS A 246 5.36 -5.88 -24.36
C HIS A 246 4.76 -4.47 -24.29
N TYR A 247 5.16 -3.69 -23.26
CA TYR A 247 4.64 -2.35 -22.99
C TYR A 247 5.71 -1.29 -23.26
N PRO A 248 5.65 -0.55 -24.37
CA PRO A 248 6.71 0.39 -24.77
C PRO A 248 6.98 1.52 -23.77
N ASN A 249 5.98 1.85 -22.92
CA ASN A 249 6.09 2.86 -21.88
C ASN A 249 6.56 2.31 -20.54
N PHE A 250 6.85 1.00 -20.41
CA PHE A 250 7.36 0.39 -19.19
C PHE A 250 8.84 0.04 -19.31
N HIS A 251 9.63 0.49 -18.33
CA HIS A 251 11.07 0.30 -18.25
C HIS A 251 11.44 -0.39 -16.94
N TYR A 252 12.11 -1.55 -17.04
CA TYR A 252 12.55 -2.32 -15.88
C TYR A 252 14.06 -2.27 -15.71
N THR A 253 14.53 -1.92 -14.52
CA THR A 253 15.94 -1.82 -14.17
C THR A 253 16.24 -2.64 -12.89
N PRO A 254 16.77 -3.87 -13.03
CA PRO A 254 17.28 -4.63 -11.89
C PRO A 254 18.59 -4.01 -11.38
N CYS A 255 18.67 -3.77 -10.05
CA CYS A 255 19.82 -3.15 -9.40
C CYS A 255 20.44 -4.10 -8.37
N VAL A 256 21.77 -4.25 -8.42
CA VAL A 256 22.54 -5.09 -7.49
C VAL A 256 23.61 -4.22 -6.84
N SER A 257 23.64 -4.20 -5.50
CA SER A 257 24.50 -3.28 -4.76
C SER A 257 25.85 -3.85 -4.32
N ASP A 258 26.07 -5.15 -4.46
CA ASP A 258 27.37 -5.78 -4.18
C ASP A 258 28.15 -6.15 -5.46
N SER A 259 29.24 -6.87 -5.30
CA SER A 259 30.13 -7.31 -6.39
C SER A 259 29.55 -8.40 -7.30
N THR A 260 28.34 -8.91 -7.02
CA THR A 260 27.67 -9.92 -7.88
C THR A 260 26.93 -9.31 -9.05
N ALA A 261 26.93 -7.98 -9.18
CA ALA A 261 26.36 -7.29 -10.34
C ALA A 261 27.09 -7.72 -11.63
N THR A 262 26.28 -8.04 -12.64
CA THR A 262 26.76 -8.39 -14.01
C THR A 262 26.26 -7.35 -14.99
N SER A 263 26.63 -7.49 -16.27
CA SER A 263 26.09 -6.63 -17.34
C SER A 263 24.56 -6.68 -17.50
N ALA A 264 23.91 -7.69 -16.88
CA ALA A 264 22.45 -7.81 -16.87
C ALA A 264 21.78 -6.95 -15.79
N HIS A 265 22.56 -6.29 -14.89
CA HIS A 265 22.07 -5.50 -13.76
C HIS A 265 22.75 -4.13 -13.75
N GLN A 266 22.06 -3.11 -13.22
CA GLN A 266 22.70 -1.86 -12.85
C GLN A 266 23.43 -2.04 -11.50
N SER A 267 24.71 -1.67 -11.46
CA SER A 267 25.50 -1.70 -10.22
C SER A 267 25.12 -0.52 -9.32
N GLY A 268 24.77 -0.79 -8.07
CA GLY A 268 24.43 0.22 -7.09
C GLY A 268 23.06 0.00 -6.42
N ARG A 269 22.76 0.85 -5.46
CA ARG A 269 21.45 0.82 -4.79
C ARG A 269 20.37 1.37 -5.72
N ALA A 270 19.22 0.70 -5.81
CA ALA A 270 18.11 1.09 -6.68
C ALA A 270 17.72 2.57 -6.58
N VAL A 271 17.72 3.13 -5.36
CA VAL A 271 17.41 4.57 -5.13
C VAL A 271 18.44 5.48 -5.79
N ASP A 272 19.73 5.15 -5.67
CA ASP A 272 20.81 5.99 -6.20
C ASP A 272 20.85 5.90 -7.73
N VAL A 273 20.66 4.70 -8.28
CA VAL A 273 20.55 4.47 -9.74
C VAL A 273 19.34 5.21 -10.31
N ALA A 274 18.18 5.08 -9.68
CA ALA A 274 16.95 5.73 -10.13
C ALA A 274 17.08 7.26 -10.16
N LEU A 275 17.64 7.86 -9.11
CA LEU A 275 17.75 9.31 -9.01
C LEU A 275 18.92 9.90 -9.85
N ALA A 276 19.91 9.07 -10.17
CA ALA A 276 20.92 9.47 -11.15
C ALA A 276 20.34 9.51 -12.58
N ALA A 277 19.43 8.57 -12.89
CA ALA A 277 18.72 8.54 -14.18
C ALA A 277 17.62 9.61 -14.28
N HIS A 278 16.98 9.95 -13.14
CA HIS A 278 15.88 10.91 -13.05
C HIS A 278 16.19 12.00 -12.01
N PRO A 279 17.07 12.97 -12.31
CA PRO A 279 17.51 13.99 -11.35
C PRO A 279 16.45 15.07 -11.08
N ASP A 280 15.44 15.19 -11.93
CA ASP A 280 14.29 16.09 -11.77
C ASP A 280 12.99 15.28 -11.82
N LEU A 281 12.27 15.24 -10.69
CA LEU A 281 11.01 14.51 -10.53
C LEU A 281 9.80 15.46 -10.45
N ALA A 282 9.92 16.67 -10.96
CA ALA A 282 8.77 17.58 -11.06
C ALA A 282 7.68 16.97 -11.94
N GLY A 283 6.47 16.83 -11.41
CA GLY A 283 5.33 16.19 -12.10
C GLY A 283 5.31 14.65 -12.09
N TRP A 284 6.33 13.99 -11.51
CA TRP A 284 6.36 12.54 -11.37
C TRP A 284 5.55 12.07 -10.16
N ARG A 285 4.95 10.89 -10.28
CA ARG A 285 4.42 10.16 -9.13
C ARG A 285 5.41 9.06 -8.74
N VAL A 286 5.75 8.99 -7.45
CA VAL A 286 6.81 8.13 -6.92
C VAL A 286 6.23 7.13 -5.94
N TYR A 287 6.54 5.83 -6.13
CA TYR A 287 6.14 4.73 -5.26
C TYR A 287 7.38 4.05 -4.66
N LEU A 288 7.45 3.99 -3.34
CA LEU A 288 8.63 3.53 -2.59
C LEU A 288 8.22 2.41 -1.64
N CYS A 289 8.69 1.17 -1.88
CA CYS A 289 8.24 0.02 -1.11
C CYS A 289 9.40 -0.86 -0.65
N GLY A 290 9.34 -1.36 0.60
CA GLY A 290 10.30 -2.32 1.14
C GLY A 290 11.01 -1.88 2.42
N ASN A 291 12.35 -2.01 2.47
CA ASN A 291 13.13 -1.71 3.67
C ASN A 291 12.88 -0.29 4.20
N PRO A 292 12.58 -0.10 5.51
CA PRO A 292 12.24 1.21 6.08
C PRO A 292 13.31 2.28 5.90
N ASP A 293 14.59 1.93 6.04
CA ASP A 293 15.68 2.90 5.88
C ASP A 293 15.82 3.34 4.41
N MET A 294 15.64 2.39 3.47
CA MET A 294 15.58 2.70 2.04
C MET A 294 14.41 3.65 1.74
N VAL A 295 13.21 3.32 2.21
CA VAL A 295 12.00 4.13 1.97
C VAL A 295 12.16 5.54 2.55
N LYS A 296 12.67 5.67 3.78
CA LYS A 296 12.93 6.97 4.43
C LYS A 296 13.94 7.81 3.64
N SER A 297 15.05 7.19 3.22
CA SER A 297 16.09 7.88 2.42
C SER A 297 15.55 8.28 1.05
N ALA A 298 14.86 7.36 0.35
CA ALA A 298 14.31 7.60 -0.97
C ALA A 298 13.25 8.71 -0.97
N ARG A 299 12.36 8.74 0.03
CA ARG A 299 11.35 9.80 0.19
C ARG A 299 12.00 11.19 0.30
N LYS A 300 13.04 11.32 1.12
CA LYS A 300 13.79 12.59 1.25
C LYS A 300 14.44 12.97 -0.08
N LYS A 301 15.10 12.04 -0.75
CA LYS A 301 15.81 12.29 -2.01
C LYS A 301 14.83 12.65 -3.14
N ALA A 302 13.70 11.95 -3.26
CA ALA A 302 12.66 12.25 -4.25
C ALA A 302 12.09 13.68 -4.06
N TYR A 303 11.84 14.08 -2.82
CA TYR A 303 11.41 15.45 -2.51
C TYR A 303 12.47 16.49 -2.91
N LEU A 304 13.75 16.23 -2.63
CA LEU A 304 14.85 17.12 -3.04
C LEU A 304 15.01 17.16 -4.57
N ALA A 305 14.65 16.10 -5.27
CA ALA A 305 14.54 16.04 -6.73
C ALA A 305 13.22 16.64 -7.26
N LYS A 306 12.51 17.44 -6.46
CA LYS A 306 11.28 18.19 -6.79
C LYS A 306 9.98 17.36 -6.95
N ALA A 307 9.95 16.09 -6.56
CA ALA A 307 8.69 15.38 -6.48
C ALA A 307 7.75 16.05 -5.47
N ALA A 308 6.48 16.25 -5.82
CA ALA A 308 5.50 16.80 -4.90
C ALA A 308 5.22 15.82 -3.75
N MET A 309 5.12 16.31 -2.52
CA MET A 309 4.90 15.45 -1.34
C MET A 309 3.63 14.59 -1.46
N ASN A 310 2.59 15.10 -2.12
CA ASN A 310 1.35 14.39 -2.36
C ASN A 310 1.49 13.27 -3.40
N ASP A 311 2.48 13.34 -4.28
CA ASP A 311 2.79 12.34 -5.28
C ASP A 311 3.87 11.34 -4.82
N ILE A 312 4.38 11.44 -3.57
CA ILE A 312 5.29 10.45 -3.00
C ILE A 312 4.50 9.48 -2.12
N HIS A 313 4.24 8.29 -2.64
CA HIS A 313 3.57 7.20 -1.94
C HIS A 313 4.62 6.22 -1.41
N ALA A 314 4.44 5.73 -0.19
CA ALA A 314 5.44 4.89 0.45
C ALA A 314 4.80 3.81 1.33
N ASP A 315 5.33 2.59 1.22
CA ASP A 315 5.00 1.44 2.06
C ASP A 315 6.29 0.85 2.65
N ALA A 316 6.57 1.19 3.91
CA ALA A 316 7.77 0.76 4.62
C ALA A 316 7.48 -0.51 5.43
N PHE A 317 8.19 -1.60 5.15
CA PHE A 317 8.00 -2.89 5.80
C PHE A 317 8.68 -2.93 7.17
N VAL A 318 8.00 -2.38 8.18
CA VAL A 318 8.51 -2.31 9.54
C VAL A 318 8.57 -3.72 10.15
N ARG A 319 9.75 -4.11 10.62
CA ARG A 319 9.90 -5.36 11.38
C ARG A 319 9.49 -5.08 12.83
N VAL A 320 8.48 -5.79 13.31
CA VAL A 320 8.20 -5.81 14.74
C VAL A 320 9.32 -6.65 15.39
N ALA A 321 10.14 -6.04 16.23
CA ALA A 321 11.11 -6.77 17.03
C ALA A 321 10.36 -7.82 17.86
N ALA A 322 10.90 -9.04 17.94
CA ALA A 322 10.37 -10.03 18.88
C ALA A 322 10.41 -9.38 20.26
N ALA A 323 9.24 -9.10 20.84
CA ALA A 323 9.19 -8.76 22.25
C ALA A 323 9.79 -9.96 23.00
N ASN A 324 10.81 -9.71 23.81
CA ASN A 324 11.32 -10.69 24.76
C ASN A 324 10.13 -11.13 25.63
N GLN A 325 9.63 -12.32 25.40
CA GLN A 325 8.79 -13.08 26.33
C GLN A 325 9.62 -14.24 26.85
#